data_d0328e3d3e40aec2e8196a95c0c065d6
#
_entry.id   d0328e3d3e40aec2e8196a95c0c065d6
#
_cell.length_a   1.000
_cell.length_b   1.000
_cell.length_c   1.000
_cell.angle_alpha   90.00
_cell.angle_beta   90.00
_cell.angle_gamma   90.00
#
_symmetry.space_group_name_H-M   'P 1'
#
loop_
_entity.id
_entity.type
_entity.pdbx_description
1 polymer ?
#
loop_
_entity_poly.entity_id
_entity_poly.type
_entity_poly.pdbx_seq_one_letter_code
_entity_poly.pdbx_strand_id
1 'polypeptide(L)'
;KVPWTQALRAVADSAGLSLQQQGTVIYAHTQAWQKANLAQREAEQAKRLQNLPLLAESVTLHYADAEELAKSGGKLLSARGNLMADKRTNRLLIRDDARHLPALKAWAQEMDLPVGQVELAAHIVSMSETSLRELGVKWRLAEAESTPGSGHITTLSSDVSVNDASTRAGFNIGKINGRLLELELSALERKQQVEIIASPRLLASHMQPASIKQGSEIPYQVSSGESGATSVEFKEAVLGMEVTPTVLQQGRVRLKLRISENTPGQVLKQDNGEALAIDKQEIETLVEVRSGETLALGGIFSQKNKTARDSVPLLGDIPVLGRLFRRDGKDNERRELVVFITPRILAVR
;
A
#
# COMPACT_ATOMS: atom_id res chain seq x y z
N LYS A 1 -8.10 76.48 -14.65
CA LYS A 1 -6.63 76.43 -14.82
C LYS A 1 -6.18 75.01 -14.56
N VAL A 2 -5.76 74.33 -15.60
CA VAL A 2 -5.24 72.95 -15.47
C VAL A 2 -3.74 73.07 -15.08
N PRO A 3 -3.25 72.28 -14.11
CA PRO A 3 -1.83 72.25 -13.81
C PRO A 3 -1.02 71.87 -15.06
N TRP A 4 0.11 72.54 -15.29
CA TRP A 4 0.92 72.33 -16.49
C TRP A 4 1.35 70.86 -16.68
N THR A 5 1.49 70.09 -15.58
CA THR A 5 1.83 68.67 -15.58
C THR A 5 0.72 67.81 -16.18
N GLN A 6 -0.56 68.18 -15.96
CA GLN A 6 -1.69 67.48 -16.55
C GLN A 6 -1.82 67.81 -18.05
N ALA A 7 -1.59 69.07 -18.43
CA ALA A 7 -1.58 69.50 -19.82
C ALA A 7 -0.48 68.79 -20.61
N LEU A 8 0.72 68.71 -20.04
CA LEU A 8 1.86 67.99 -20.63
C LEU A 8 1.57 66.51 -20.85
N ARG A 9 0.94 65.85 -19.83
CA ARG A 9 0.51 64.44 -19.97
C ARG A 9 -0.53 64.25 -21.08
N ALA A 10 -1.55 65.09 -21.13
CA ALA A 10 -2.58 64.99 -22.16
C ALA A 10 -2.02 65.17 -23.56
N VAL A 11 -1.07 66.10 -23.79
CA VAL A 11 -0.39 66.29 -25.07
C VAL A 11 0.51 65.08 -25.38
N ALA A 12 1.24 64.58 -24.43
CA ALA A 12 2.11 63.42 -24.62
C ALA A 12 1.28 62.15 -24.97
N ASP A 13 0.17 61.91 -24.27
CA ASP A 13 -0.71 60.80 -24.54
C ASP A 13 -1.36 60.89 -25.92
N SER A 14 -1.77 62.10 -26.36
CA SER A 14 -2.31 62.32 -27.70
C SER A 14 -1.26 62.13 -28.80
N ALA A 15 -0.01 62.36 -28.51
CA ALA A 15 1.13 62.15 -29.43
C ALA A 15 1.72 60.75 -29.35
N GLY A 16 1.16 59.83 -28.51
CA GLY A 16 1.71 58.48 -28.30
C GLY A 16 3.08 58.46 -27.63
N LEU A 17 3.38 59.51 -26.84
CA LEU A 17 4.62 59.65 -26.11
C LEU A 17 4.43 59.28 -24.62
N SER A 18 5.37 58.57 -24.06
CA SER A 18 5.44 58.30 -22.63
C SER A 18 6.40 59.25 -21.95
N LEU A 19 5.95 59.84 -20.84
CA LEU A 19 6.78 60.79 -20.05
C LEU A 19 7.43 60.07 -18.89
N GLN A 20 8.75 60.21 -18.76
CA GLN A 20 9.53 59.72 -17.64
C GLN A 20 10.22 60.90 -16.94
N GLN A 21 9.93 61.10 -15.68
CA GLN A 21 10.59 62.14 -14.85
C GLN A 21 11.82 61.55 -14.15
N GLN A 22 12.94 62.17 -14.35
CA GLN A 22 14.18 61.86 -13.69
C GLN A 22 14.74 63.12 -13.04
N GLY A 23 14.50 63.30 -11.75
CA GLY A 23 14.80 64.52 -11.03
C GLY A 23 13.92 65.69 -11.49
N THR A 24 14.53 66.75 -11.94
CA THR A 24 13.89 68.00 -12.48
C THR A 24 13.63 67.92 -13.98
N VAL A 25 14.09 66.87 -14.69
CA VAL A 25 13.99 66.74 -16.14
C VAL A 25 12.92 65.73 -16.51
N ILE A 26 12.06 66.10 -17.45
CA ILE A 26 11.04 65.22 -18.04
C ILE A 26 11.47 64.79 -19.41
N TYR A 27 11.66 63.49 -19.60
CA TYR A 27 11.95 62.88 -20.90
C TYR A 27 10.69 62.40 -21.56
N ALA A 28 10.50 62.72 -22.83
CA ALA A 28 9.40 62.19 -23.63
C ALA A 28 9.96 61.15 -24.61
N HIS A 29 9.44 59.91 -24.53
CA HIS A 29 9.90 58.84 -25.41
C HIS A 29 8.73 58.24 -26.17
N THR A 30 8.95 57.79 -27.39
CA THR A 30 7.95 57.03 -28.13
C THR A 30 7.76 55.64 -27.53
N GLN A 31 6.55 55.05 -27.66
CA GLN A 31 6.29 53.70 -27.23
C GLN A 31 7.25 52.68 -27.88
N ALA A 32 7.64 52.90 -29.11
CA ALA A 32 8.62 52.07 -29.81
C ALA A 32 10.00 52.12 -29.14
N TRP A 33 10.46 53.30 -28.69
CA TRP A 33 11.71 53.45 -27.96
C TRP A 33 11.66 52.77 -26.59
N GLN A 34 10.52 52.88 -25.89
CA GLN A 34 10.36 52.18 -24.60
C GLN A 34 10.44 50.65 -24.76
N LYS A 35 9.75 50.10 -25.76
CA LYS A 35 9.81 48.67 -26.06
C LYS A 35 11.24 48.24 -26.42
N ALA A 36 11.92 49.02 -27.27
CA ALA A 36 13.31 48.74 -27.65
C ALA A 36 14.28 48.80 -26.44
N ASN A 37 14.12 49.79 -25.57
CA ASN A 37 14.95 49.98 -24.39
C ASN A 37 14.70 48.88 -23.35
N LEU A 38 13.43 48.46 -23.15
CA LEU A 38 13.08 47.33 -22.31
C LEU A 38 13.70 46.04 -22.86
N ALA A 39 13.53 45.77 -24.13
CA ALA A 39 14.11 44.60 -24.78
C ALA A 39 15.66 44.59 -24.70
N GLN A 40 16.30 45.77 -24.85
CA GLN A 40 17.74 45.89 -24.70
C GLN A 40 18.18 45.60 -23.25
N ARG A 41 17.48 46.16 -22.26
CA ARG A 41 17.75 45.91 -20.84
C ARG A 41 17.57 44.44 -20.46
N GLU A 42 16.50 43.83 -20.97
CA GLU A 42 16.24 42.39 -20.80
C GLU A 42 17.37 41.57 -21.44
N ALA A 43 17.78 41.91 -22.66
CA ALA A 43 18.89 41.25 -23.34
C ALA A 43 20.23 41.43 -22.62
N GLU A 44 20.52 42.62 -22.07
CA GLU A 44 21.71 42.87 -21.26
C GLU A 44 21.68 42.12 -19.91
N GLN A 45 20.49 42.06 -19.26
CA GLN A 45 20.28 41.25 -18.08
C GLN A 45 20.47 39.77 -18.38
N ALA A 46 19.89 39.27 -19.47
CA ALA A 46 20.07 37.89 -19.88
C ALA A 46 21.53 37.54 -20.16
N LYS A 47 22.28 38.44 -20.85
CA LYS A 47 23.72 38.28 -21.06
C LYS A 47 24.52 38.29 -19.77
N ARG A 48 24.19 39.18 -18.81
CA ARG A 48 24.83 39.21 -17.48
C ARG A 48 24.55 37.90 -16.71
N LEU A 49 23.33 37.38 -16.78
CA LEU A 49 22.95 36.09 -16.18
C LEU A 49 23.69 34.91 -16.84
N GLN A 50 23.85 34.94 -18.17
CA GLN A 50 24.62 33.94 -18.89
C GLN A 50 26.12 33.94 -18.57
N ASN A 51 26.66 35.07 -18.17
CA ASN A 51 28.09 35.23 -17.84
C ASN A 51 28.43 34.96 -16.36
N LEU A 52 27.43 34.65 -15.51
CA LEU A 52 27.72 34.29 -14.14
C LEU A 52 28.56 33.01 -14.08
N PRO A 53 29.59 32.95 -13.21
CA PRO A 53 30.38 31.75 -13.03
C PRO A 53 29.49 30.63 -12.47
N LEU A 54 29.63 29.43 -13.03
CA LEU A 54 29.01 28.24 -12.49
C LEU A 54 29.87 27.74 -11.32
N LEU A 55 29.24 27.61 -10.20
CA LEU A 55 29.85 27.01 -9.00
C LEU A 55 29.40 25.54 -8.91
N ALA A 56 30.26 24.72 -8.35
CA ALA A 56 29.96 23.33 -8.10
C ALA A 56 30.07 23.06 -6.60
N GLU A 57 29.05 22.48 -6.01
CA GLU A 57 29.04 21.97 -4.63
C GLU A 57 28.59 20.51 -4.60
N SER A 58 29.12 19.76 -3.67
CA SER A 58 28.69 18.40 -3.40
C SER A 58 27.93 18.32 -2.08
N VAL A 59 26.75 17.72 -2.11
CA VAL A 59 25.94 17.45 -0.92
C VAL A 59 25.95 15.94 -0.68
N THR A 60 26.38 15.52 0.50
CA THR A 60 26.30 14.12 0.92
C THR A 60 24.90 13.88 1.47
N LEU A 61 24.23 12.86 0.96
CA LEU A 61 22.91 12.45 1.41
C LEU A 61 23.04 11.26 2.38
N HIS A 62 22.26 11.28 3.44
CA HIS A 62 22.29 10.26 4.49
C HIS A 62 21.13 9.26 4.36
N TYR A 63 20.00 9.72 3.89
CA TYR A 63 18.76 8.95 3.83
C TYR A 63 18.20 8.82 2.42
N ALA A 64 18.24 9.88 1.64
CA ALA A 64 17.68 9.93 0.31
C ALA A 64 18.65 9.34 -0.74
N ASP A 65 18.10 8.80 -1.83
CA ASP A 65 18.89 8.34 -2.97
C ASP A 65 19.27 9.49 -3.89
N ALA A 66 20.59 9.63 -4.14
CA ALA A 66 21.12 10.72 -4.97
C ALA A 66 20.60 10.68 -6.41
N GLU A 67 20.34 9.49 -6.99
CA GLU A 67 19.82 9.36 -8.36
C GLU A 67 18.37 9.85 -8.45
N GLU A 68 17.54 9.52 -7.45
CA GLU A 68 16.14 9.97 -7.40
C GLU A 68 16.05 11.49 -7.21
N LEU A 69 16.89 12.04 -6.32
CA LEU A 69 16.95 13.48 -6.13
C LEU A 69 17.49 14.21 -7.36
N ALA A 70 18.49 13.67 -8.05
CA ALA A 70 19.00 14.26 -9.28
C ALA A 70 17.92 14.36 -10.38
N LYS A 71 17.07 13.32 -10.49
CA LYS A 71 15.95 13.32 -11.46
C LYS A 71 14.87 14.35 -11.08
N SER A 72 14.50 14.42 -9.79
CA SER A 72 13.44 15.33 -9.32
C SER A 72 13.87 16.79 -9.29
N GLY A 73 15.12 17.06 -8.94
CA GLY A 73 15.69 18.41 -8.83
C GLY A 73 15.97 19.10 -10.16
N GLY A 74 15.93 18.38 -11.28
CA GLY A 74 16.22 18.93 -12.60
C GLY A 74 15.37 20.14 -13.00
N LYS A 75 14.16 20.25 -12.45
CA LYS A 75 13.25 21.38 -12.69
C LYS A 75 13.59 22.65 -11.91
N LEU A 76 14.44 22.55 -10.90
CA LEU A 76 14.85 23.67 -10.05
C LEU A 76 16.14 24.33 -10.54
N LEU A 77 16.80 23.72 -11.52
CA LEU A 77 18.04 24.20 -12.10
C LEU A 77 17.84 25.44 -12.96
N SER A 78 18.87 26.29 -13.01
CA SER A 78 18.96 27.31 -14.05
C SER A 78 19.12 26.66 -15.44
N ALA A 79 18.98 27.44 -16.51
CA ALA A 79 19.17 26.97 -17.89
C ALA A 79 20.59 26.37 -18.14
N ARG A 80 21.55 26.64 -17.27
CA ARG A 80 22.95 26.17 -17.33
C ARG A 80 23.30 25.22 -16.20
N GLY A 81 22.38 24.99 -15.28
CA GLY A 81 22.55 24.13 -14.12
C GLY A 81 22.58 22.65 -14.52
N ASN A 82 23.33 21.89 -13.73
CA ASN A 82 23.38 20.43 -13.85
C ASN A 82 23.42 19.76 -12.48
N LEU A 83 22.67 18.68 -12.34
CA LEU A 83 22.68 17.78 -11.18
C LEU A 83 23.26 16.43 -11.61
N MET A 84 24.24 15.96 -10.89
CA MET A 84 24.83 14.65 -11.09
C MET A 84 24.82 13.87 -9.78
N ALA A 85 24.39 12.61 -9.84
CA ALA A 85 24.44 11.70 -8.70
C ALA A 85 25.69 10.84 -8.76
N ASP A 86 26.45 10.77 -7.66
CA ASP A 86 27.45 9.70 -7.46
C ASP A 86 26.81 8.59 -6.61
N LYS A 87 26.39 7.53 -7.27
CA LYS A 87 25.78 6.37 -6.63
C LYS A 87 26.69 5.66 -5.63
N ARG A 88 27.99 5.67 -5.88
CA ARG A 88 28.96 4.98 -5.04
C ARG A 88 29.11 5.62 -3.66
N THR A 89 29.00 6.95 -3.59
CA THR A 89 29.17 7.70 -2.33
C THR A 89 27.88 8.34 -1.85
N ASN A 90 26.76 8.10 -2.54
CA ASN A 90 25.45 8.73 -2.29
C ASN A 90 25.55 10.27 -2.17
N ARG A 91 26.27 10.88 -3.12
CA ARG A 91 26.47 12.33 -3.17
C ARG A 91 25.78 12.93 -4.37
N LEU A 92 25.19 14.08 -4.14
CA LEU A 92 24.61 14.92 -5.19
C LEU A 92 25.60 16.04 -5.51
N LEU A 93 26.11 16.04 -6.74
CA LEU A 93 26.92 17.13 -7.25
C LEU A 93 26.02 18.14 -7.94
N ILE A 94 25.96 19.34 -7.39
CA ILE A 94 25.15 20.45 -7.89
C ILE A 94 26.09 21.44 -8.58
N ARG A 95 25.84 21.73 -9.83
CA ARG A 95 26.57 22.75 -10.57
C ARG A 95 25.58 23.77 -11.14
N ASP A 96 25.59 24.97 -10.59
CA ASP A 96 24.68 26.04 -11.01
C ASP A 96 25.28 27.42 -10.72
N ASP A 97 24.54 28.48 -11.03
CA ASP A 97 24.94 29.83 -10.70
C ASP A 97 24.85 30.10 -9.17
N ALA A 98 25.56 31.15 -8.74
CA ALA A 98 25.65 31.49 -7.32
C ALA A 98 24.30 31.85 -6.66
N ARG A 99 23.23 32.09 -7.44
CA ARG A 99 21.89 32.42 -6.91
C ARG A 99 21.07 31.18 -6.64
N HIS A 100 21.14 30.19 -7.54
CA HIS A 100 20.34 28.95 -7.46
C HIS A 100 20.98 27.92 -6.54
N LEU A 101 22.31 27.94 -6.42
CA LEU A 101 23.04 26.94 -5.65
C LEU A 101 22.61 26.83 -4.18
N PRO A 102 22.42 27.93 -3.40
CA PRO A 102 21.98 27.83 -2.00
C PRO A 102 20.57 27.25 -1.88
N ALA A 103 19.66 27.61 -2.81
CA ALA A 103 18.31 27.08 -2.81
C ALA A 103 18.27 25.57 -3.12
N LEU A 104 19.07 25.13 -4.09
CA LEU A 104 19.20 23.71 -4.44
C LEU A 104 19.80 22.89 -3.29
N LYS A 105 20.79 23.46 -2.59
CA LYS A 105 21.39 22.83 -1.43
C LYS A 105 20.40 22.69 -0.28
N ALA A 106 19.67 23.77 0.02
CA ALA A 106 18.62 23.75 1.04
C ALA A 106 17.51 22.73 0.69
N TRP A 107 17.08 22.71 -0.57
CA TRP A 107 16.13 21.72 -1.06
C TRP A 107 16.64 20.28 -0.90
N ALA A 108 17.89 20.01 -1.27
CA ALA A 108 18.47 18.68 -1.14
C ALA A 108 18.55 18.24 0.34
N GLN A 109 18.88 19.16 1.26
CA GLN A 109 18.89 18.90 2.69
C GLN A 109 17.49 18.70 3.27
N GLU A 110 16.49 19.43 2.79
CA GLU A 110 15.08 19.27 3.18
C GLU A 110 14.51 17.94 2.72
N MET A 111 14.96 17.44 1.57
CA MET A 111 14.54 16.12 1.04
C MET A 111 15.28 14.94 1.68
N ASP A 112 16.43 15.18 2.31
CA ASP A 112 17.27 14.15 2.95
C ASP A 112 16.74 13.82 4.36
N LEU A 113 15.49 13.38 4.45
CA LEU A 113 14.86 13.00 5.70
C LEU A 113 14.82 11.48 5.85
N PRO A 114 14.95 10.97 7.08
CA PRO A 114 14.81 9.55 7.32
C PRO A 114 13.38 9.08 7.02
N VAL A 115 13.26 8.03 6.24
CA VAL A 115 11.98 7.42 5.93
C VAL A 115 11.56 6.47 7.05
N GLY A 116 10.31 6.57 7.48
CA GLY A 116 9.75 5.68 8.48
C GLY A 116 9.71 4.24 7.97
N GLN A 117 9.95 3.30 8.87
CA GLN A 117 9.77 1.87 8.63
C GLN A 117 8.48 1.41 9.26
N VAL A 118 7.83 0.44 8.64
CA VAL A 118 6.59 -0.15 9.12
C VAL A 118 6.78 -1.65 9.26
N GLU A 119 6.61 -2.15 10.47
CA GLU A 119 6.47 -3.58 10.73
C GLU A 119 5.01 -3.96 10.46
N LEU A 120 4.83 -5.00 9.68
CA LEU A 120 3.53 -5.53 9.30
C LEU A 120 3.41 -6.95 9.82
N ALA A 121 2.36 -7.21 10.58
CA ALA A 121 1.98 -8.54 10.99
C ALA A 121 0.61 -8.88 10.39
N ALA A 122 0.52 -9.94 9.62
CA ALA A 122 -0.76 -10.47 9.17
C ALA A 122 -1.09 -11.75 9.95
N HIS A 123 -2.38 -11.99 10.18
CA HIS A 123 -2.89 -13.21 10.76
C HIS A 123 -3.95 -13.76 9.82
N ILE A 124 -3.70 -14.95 9.35
CA ILE A 124 -4.58 -15.68 8.44
C ILE A 124 -5.18 -16.84 9.22
N VAL A 125 -6.49 -16.83 9.34
CA VAL A 125 -7.25 -17.85 10.07
C VAL A 125 -8.17 -18.54 9.09
N SER A 126 -8.05 -19.85 8.95
CA SER A 126 -8.97 -20.69 8.19
C SER A 126 -9.83 -21.53 9.14
N MET A 127 -11.11 -21.59 8.86
CA MET A 127 -12.08 -22.35 9.64
C MET A 127 -12.88 -23.29 8.74
N SER A 128 -13.13 -24.50 9.22
CA SER A 128 -14.07 -25.42 8.57
C SER A 128 -15.51 -25.17 9.02
N GLU A 129 -16.49 -25.59 8.24
CA GLU A 129 -17.90 -25.39 8.57
C GLU A 129 -18.29 -26.02 9.91
N THR A 130 -17.80 -27.20 10.20
CA THR A 130 -18.06 -27.93 11.45
C THR A 130 -17.47 -27.20 12.66
N SER A 131 -16.36 -26.54 12.45
CA SER A 131 -15.75 -25.68 13.48
C SER A 131 -16.57 -24.42 13.74
N LEU A 132 -17.25 -23.88 12.77
CA LEU A 132 -18.09 -22.69 12.90
C LEU A 132 -19.40 -22.97 13.68
N ARG A 133 -19.97 -24.16 13.59
CA ARG A 133 -21.16 -24.54 14.35
C ARG A 133 -20.84 -24.84 15.82
N GLU A 134 -19.68 -25.38 16.07
CA GLU A 134 -19.20 -25.75 17.40
C GLU A 134 -18.28 -24.72 18.02
N LEU A 135 -17.88 -23.71 17.25
CA LEU A 135 -17.05 -22.61 17.67
C LEU A 135 -17.90 -21.38 17.96
N GLY A 136 -17.97 -21.01 19.21
CA GLY A 136 -18.45 -19.69 19.58
C GLY A 136 -17.33 -18.67 19.42
N VAL A 137 -17.61 -17.60 18.72
CA VAL A 137 -16.70 -16.46 18.60
C VAL A 137 -17.28 -15.30 19.39
N LYS A 138 -16.58 -14.89 20.42
CA LYS A 138 -16.94 -13.72 21.21
C LYS A 138 -15.98 -12.60 20.88
N TRP A 139 -16.51 -11.58 20.27
CA TRP A 139 -15.79 -10.35 20.02
C TRP A 139 -16.08 -9.37 21.15
N ARG A 140 -15.07 -8.92 21.85
CA ARG A 140 -15.19 -7.86 22.84
C ARG A 140 -14.30 -6.70 22.44
N LEU A 141 -14.91 -5.55 22.28
CA LEU A 141 -14.19 -4.28 22.15
C LEU A 141 -14.19 -3.65 23.55
N ALA A 142 -13.11 -3.83 24.31
CA ALA A 142 -12.97 -3.27 25.65
C ALA A 142 -12.28 -1.90 25.56
N GLU A 143 -12.82 -0.92 26.28
CA GLU A 143 -12.10 0.34 26.48
C GLU A 143 -10.87 0.09 27.35
N ALA A 144 -9.71 0.49 26.84
CA ALA A 144 -8.50 0.52 27.65
C ALA A 144 -8.63 1.73 28.60
N GLU A 145 -8.86 1.41 29.89
CA GLU A 145 -8.95 2.34 31.01
C GLU A 145 -10.07 3.38 30.98
N SER A 146 -11.09 3.10 31.73
CA SER A 146 -12.11 4.06 32.12
C SER A 146 -11.61 4.95 33.26
N THR A 147 -11.53 6.24 33.02
CA THR A 147 -11.54 7.24 34.11
C THR A 147 -12.88 7.13 34.85
N PRO A 148 -12.90 7.04 36.17
CA PRO A 148 -14.17 6.93 36.92
C PRO A 148 -14.95 8.23 36.75
N GLY A 149 -16.10 8.18 36.06
CA GLY A 149 -17.02 9.32 36.05
C GLY A 149 -17.89 9.57 34.84
N SER A 150 -17.83 8.81 33.77
CA SER A 150 -18.72 9.02 32.62
C SER A 150 -19.48 7.75 32.27
N GLY A 151 -20.74 7.71 32.68
CA GLY A 151 -21.63 6.57 32.49
C GLY A 151 -22.26 6.48 31.12
N HIS A 152 -21.47 6.17 30.09
CA HIS A 152 -21.98 5.66 28.81
C HIS A 152 -21.13 4.47 28.37
N ILE A 153 -21.57 3.29 28.76
CA ILE A 153 -21.03 2.01 28.31
C ILE A 153 -21.65 1.71 26.95
N THR A 154 -20.96 2.07 25.89
CA THR A 154 -21.22 1.53 24.54
C THR A 154 -20.23 0.38 24.28
N THR A 155 -20.46 -0.75 24.94
CA THR A 155 -19.77 -1.99 24.62
C THR A 155 -20.47 -2.62 23.42
N LEU A 156 -19.84 -2.52 22.24
CA LEU A 156 -20.24 -3.35 21.11
C LEU A 156 -19.66 -4.77 21.39
N SER A 157 -20.46 -5.64 21.95
CA SER A 157 -20.11 -7.04 22.15
C SER A 157 -21.08 -7.90 21.35
N SER A 158 -20.57 -8.66 20.40
CA SER A 158 -21.31 -9.77 19.79
C SER A 158 -20.90 -11.06 20.50
N ASP A 159 -21.82 -11.65 21.22
CA ASP A 159 -21.61 -12.88 21.96
C ASP A 159 -22.35 -14.03 21.27
N VAL A 160 -21.61 -14.82 20.53
CA VAL A 160 -22.06 -16.10 19.97
C VAL A 160 -21.23 -17.22 20.58
N SER A 161 -20.97 -17.12 21.89
CA SER A 161 -20.21 -18.14 22.61
C SER A 161 -21.04 -19.39 22.84
N VAL A 162 -20.38 -20.52 22.75
CA VAL A 162 -20.99 -21.83 23.09
C VAL A 162 -21.09 -21.91 24.62
N ASN A 163 -22.31 -22.06 25.14
CA ASN A 163 -22.56 -22.09 26.60
C ASN A 163 -21.82 -23.19 27.37
N ASP A 164 -21.51 -24.31 26.70
CA ASP A 164 -20.83 -25.47 27.30
C ASP A 164 -19.44 -25.73 26.71
N ALA A 165 -18.69 -24.69 26.44
CA ALA A 165 -17.37 -24.81 25.87
C ALA A 165 -16.40 -25.47 26.89
N SER A 166 -15.80 -26.58 26.50
CA SER A 166 -14.78 -27.28 27.28
C SER A 166 -13.41 -26.61 27.22
N THR A 167 -13.18 -25.81 26.19
CA THR A 167 -11.93 -25.06 26.05
C THR A 167 -12.22 -23.65 25.56
N ARG A 168 -11.62 -22.65 26.21
CA ARG A 168 -11.67 -21.25 25.81
C ARG A 168 -10.27 -20.74 25.63
N ALA A 169 -9.99 -20.15 24.48
CA ALA A 169 -8.72 -19.48 24.20
C ALA A 169 -9.00 -18.01 23.89
N GLY A 170 -8.48 -17.13 24.72
CA GLY A 170 -8.57 -15.68 24.52
C GLY A 170 -7.30 -15.16 23.86
N PHE A 171 -7.45 -14.33 22.84
CA PHE A 171 -6.34 -13.68 22.14
C PHE A 171 -6.53 -12.17 22.16
N ASN A 172 -5.51 -11.46 22.62
CA ASN A 172 -5.39 -10.02 22.45
C ASN A 172 -4.83 -9.75 21.05
N ILE A 173 -5.66 -9.32 20.12
CA ILE A 173 -5.25 -9.16 18.72
C ILE A 173 -4.68 -7.75 18.46
N GLY A 174 -5.11 -6.74 19.21
CA GLY A 174 -4.64 -5.37 19.02
C GLY A 174 -5.64 -4.32 19.46
N LYS A 175 -5.44 -3.07 19.04
CA LYS A 175 -6.34 -1.96 19.37
C LYS A 175 -7.00 -1.42 18.11
N ILE A 176 -8.33 -1.24 18.16
CA ILE A 176 -9.10 -0.54 17.12
C ILE A 176 -9.67 0.73 17.75
N ASN A 177 -9.34 1.90 17.21
CA ASN A 177 -9.79 3.20 17.72
C ASN A 177 -9.56 3.41 19.23
N GLY A 178 -8.39 2.95 19.74
CA GLY A 178 -8.06 3.03 21.16
C GLY A 178 -8.71 1.97 22.06
N ARG A 179 -9.52 1.08 21.50
CA ARG A 179 -10.19 -0.02 22.22
C ARG A 179 -9.47 -1.33 21.98
N LEU A 180 -9.36 -2.15 23.03
CA LEU A 180 -8.74 -3.46 22.94
C LEU A 180 -9.68 -4.43 22.24
N LEU A 181 -9.22 -5.03 21.14
CA LEU A 181 -9.94 -6.11 20.47
C LEU A 181 -9.53 -7.44 21.08
N GLU A 182 -10.45 -8.04 21.82
CA GLU A 182 -10.30 -9.37 22.36
C GLU A 182 -11.12 -10.36 21.53
N LEU A 183 -10.46 -11.40 21.07
CA LEU A 183 -11.09 -12.55 20.42
C LEU A 183 -11.05 -13.72 21.39
N GLU A 184 -12.19 -14.14 21.85
CA GLU A 184 -12.33 -15.39 22.60
C GLU A 184 -12.87 -16.47 21.67
N LEU A 185 -12.06 -17.49 21.44
CA LEU A 185 -12.47 -18.69 20.73
C LEU A 185 -12.89 -19.72 21.78
N SER A 186 -14.17 -20.05 21.81
CA SER A 186 -14.69 -21.12 22.64
C SER A 186 -14.98 -22.35 21.80
N ALA A 187 -14.26 -23.43 22.04
CA ALA A 187 -14.47 -24.70 21.36
C ALA A 187 -15.09 -25.71 22.30
N LEU A 188 -16.13 -26.41 21.85
CA LEU A 188 -16.52 -27.68 22.46
C LEU A 188 -15.48 -28.74 22.07
N GLU A 189 -15.02 -29.52 23.04
CA GLU A 189 -13.93 -30.50 22.91
C GLU A 189 -14.32 -31.73 22.08
N ARG A 190 -14.92 -31.50 20.91
CA ARG A 190 -15.21 -32.54 19.94
C ARG A 190 -14.50 -32.27 18.62
N LYS A 191 -13.17 -32.43 18.64
CA LYS A 191 -12.31 -32.73 17.48
C LYS A 191 -12.26 -31.73 16.32
N GLN A 192 -12.37 -30.43 16.49
CA GLN A 192 -12.06 -29.54 15.38
C GLN A 192 -11.16 -28.41 15.82
N GLN A 193 -10.05 -28.35 15.10
CA GLN A 193 -9.00 -27.38 15.34
C GLN A 193 -9.33 -26.11 14.57
N VAL A 194 -9.26 -24.98 15.24
CA VAL A 194 -9.02 -23.72 14.55
C VAL A 194 -7.56 -23.70 14.18
N GLU A 195 -7.27 -23.84 12.94
CA GLU A 195 -5.91 -23.85 12.44
C GLU A 195 -5.53 -22.43 12.05
N ILE A 196 -4.58 -21.83 12.75
CA ILE A 196 -3.92 -20.61 12.30
C ILE A 196 -2.98 -21.04 11.20
N ILE A 197 -3.34 -20.75 9.98
CA ILE A 197 -2.59 -21.18 8.80
C ILE A 197 -1.25 -20.48 8.74
N ALA A 198 -1.23 -19.16 9.00
CA ALA A 198 0.03 -18.42 9.00
C ALA A 198 -0.06 -17.06 9.72
N SER A 199 1.08 -16.62 10.21
CA SER A 199 1.27 -15.28 10.76
C SER A 199 2.53 -14.64 10.16
N PRO A 200 2.53 -14.28 8.87
CA PRO A 200 3.69 -13.66 8.25
C PRO A 200 3.93 -12.28 8.86
N ARG A 201 5.20 -11.97 9.08
CA ARG A 201 5.66 -10.66 9.56
C ARG A 201 6.72 -10.14 8.62
N LEU A 202 6.66 -8.84 8.36
CA LEU A 202 7.53 -8.20 7.39
C LEU A 202 7.80 -6.76 7.80
N LEU A 203 9.04 -6.34 7.62
CA LEU A 203 9.46 -4.96 7.78
C LEU A 203 9.62 -4.32 6.40
N ALA A 204 8.97 -3.20 6.19
CA ALA A 204 9.05 -2.46 4.93
C ALA A 204 9.32 -0.98 5.17
N SER A 205 10.10 -0.36 4.30
CA SER A 205 10.32 1.09 4.31
C SER A 205 9.15 1.83 3.67
N HIS A 206 8.98 3.08 4.05
CA HIS A 206 7.97 3.95 3.47
C HIS A 206 8.03 3.96 1.93
N MET A 207 6.89 3.72 1.28
CA MET A 207 6.71 3.67 -0.18
C MET A 207 7.55 2.61 -0.92
N GLN A 208 8.23 1.71 -0.22
CA GLN A 208 8.99 0.62 -0.83
C GLN A 208 8.20 -0.68 -0.76
N PRO A 209 8.08 -1.41 -1.88
CA PRO A 209 7.45 -2.72 -1.86
C PRO A 209 8.34 -3.73 -1.14
N ALA A 210 7.71 -4.56 -0.33
CA ALA A 210 8.37 -5.67 0.34
C ALA A 210 7.50 -6.91 0.24
N SER A 211 8.12 -8.08 0.16
CA SER A 211 7.42 -9.35 0.04
C SER A 211 8.05 -10.43 0.90
N ILE A 212 7.21 -11.33 1.39
CA ILE A 212 7.61 -12.57 2.04
C ILE A 212 6.83 -13.72 1.42
N LYS A 213 7.51 -14.80 1.10
CA LYS A 213 6.92 -16.01 0.54
C LYS A 213 7.43 -17.21 1.31
N GLN A 214 6.54 -18.16 1.60
CA GLN A 214 6.87 -19.44 2.22
C GLN A 214 6.06 -20.54 1.58
N GLY A 215 6.70 -21.64 1.21
CA GLY A 215 6.04 -22.79 0.60
C GLY A 215 6.98 -23.70 -0.15
N SER A 216 6.43 -24.47 -1.08
CA SER A 216 7.15 -25.43 -1.90
C SER A 216 6.83 -25.19 -3.37
N GLU A 217 7.80 -25.49 -4.20
CA GLU A 217 7.59 -25.62 -5.65
C GLU A 217 7.30 -27.07 -5.99
N ILE A 218 6.24 -27.29 -6.75
CA ILE A 218 5.80 -28.63 -7.12
C ILE A 218 6.15 -28.85 -8.59
N PRO A 219 7.04 -29.81 -8.90
CA PRO A 219 7.34 -30.15 -10.28
C PRO A 219 6.18 -30.89 -10.92
N TYR A 220 5.83 -30.53 -12.14
CA TYR A 220 4.89 -31.28 -12.97
C TYR A 220 5.46 -31.47 -14.39
N GLN A 221 5.13 -32.61 -14.97
CA GLN A 221 5.61 -32.93 -16.32
C GLN A 221 4.64 -32.37 -17.35
N VAL A 222 5.17 -31.62 -18.29
CA VAL A 222 4.45 -31.14 -19.48
C VAL A 222 4.97 -31.88 -20.69
N SER A 223 4.06 -32.62 -21.34
CA SER A 223 4.40 -33.25 -22.63
C SER A 223 4.31 -32.20 -23.74
N SER A 224 5.38 -31.82 -24.34
CA SER A 224 5.39 -30.90 -25.47
C SER A 224 5.33 -31.65 -26.79
N GLY A 225 4.13 -31.75 -27.36
CA GLY A 225 3.86 -32.07 -28.76
C GLY A 225 4.31 -33.45 -29.27
N GLU A 226 4.22 -33.65 -30.58
CA GLU A 226 4.43 -34.87 -31.33
C GLU A 226 5.83 -35.54 -31.16
N SER A 227 6.78 -34.91 -30.53
CA SER A 227 8.16 -35.43 -30.37
C SER A 227 8.41 -36.18 -29.06
N GLY A 228 7.43 -36.33 -28.19
CA GLY A 228 7.55 -37.08 -26.92
C GLY A 228 8.54 -36.51 -25.90
N ALA A 229 9.05 -35.31 -26.10
CA ALA A 229 9.89 -34.64 -25.13
C ALA A 229 9.06 -34.14 -23.95
N THR A 230 9.39 -34.60 -22.74
CA THR A 230 8.80 -34.13 -21.50
C THR A 230 9.67 -33.04 -20.92
N SER A 231 9.07 -31.85 -20.66
CA SER A 231 9.69 -30.82 -19.86
C SER A 231 9.10 -30.82 -18.46
N VAL A 232 9.92 -30.48 -17.46
CA VAL A 232 9.45 -30.32 -16.07
C VAL A 232 9.25 -28.83 -15.83
N GLU A 233 8.02 -28.48 -15.50
CA GLU A 233 7.67 -27.13 -15.04
C GLU A 233 7.39 -27.15 -13.53
N PHE A 234 7.59 -26.03 -12.87
CA PHE A 234 7.36 -25.89 -11.44
C PHE A 234 6.16 -24.97 -11.19
N LYS A 235 5.29 -25.37 -10.27
CA LYS A 235 4.21 -24.53 -9.78
C LYS A 235 4.44 -24.19 -8.32
N GLU A 236 4.34 -22.92 -8.00
CA GLU A 236 4.48 -22.44 -6.64
C GLU A 236 3.21 -22.76 -5.82
N ALA A 237 3.38 -23.52 -4.76
CA ALA A 237 2.39 -23.72 -3.71
C ALA A 237 2.88 -22.96 -2.48
N VAL A 238 2.62 -21.65 -2.45
CA VAL A 238 3.21 -20.75 -1.48
C VAL A 238 2.16 -19.85 -0.84
N LEU A 239 2.38 -19.55 0.43
CA LEU A 239 1.81 -18.40 1.10
C LEU A 239 2.69 -17.20 0.80
N GLY A 240 2.11 -16.15 0.24
CA GLY A 240 2.78 -14.91 -0.10
C GLY A 240 2.10 -13.70 0.51
N MET A 241 2.88 -12.75 0.98
CA MET A 241 2.40 -11.41 1.35
C MET A 241 3.29 -10.38 0.67
N GLU A 242 2.69 -9.52 -0.12
CA GLU A 242 3.33 -8.36 -0.73
C GLU A 242 2.68 -7.11 -0.18
N VAL A 243 3.48 -6.13 0.19
CA VAL A 243 2.97 -4.90 0.79
C VAL A 243 3.81 -3.71 0.42
N THR A 244 3.15 -2.58 0.17
CA THR A 244 3.77 -1.26 0.03
C THR A 244 3.12 -0.33 1.05
N PRO A 245 3.80 -0.02 2.16
CA PRO A 245 3.27 0.86 3.17
C PRO A 245 3.55 2.33 2.81
N THR A 246 2.58 3.20 3.06
CA THR A 246 2.74 4.66 3.01
C THR A 246 2.42 5.22 4.39
N VAL A 247 3.42 5.75 5.06
CA VAL A 247 3.24 6.41 6.37
C VAL A 247 2.56 7.77 6.13
N LEU A 248 1.42 7.99 6.78
CA LEU A 248 0.65 9.21 6.72
C LEU A 248 0.80 10.00 8.03
N GLN A 249 0.29 11.23 8.03
CA GLN A 249 0.27 12.04 9.24
C GLN A 249 -0.61 11.40 10.33
N GLN A 250 -0.40 11.79 11.60
CA GLN A 250 -1.15 11.30 12.76
C GLN A 250 -1.01 9.80 13.04
N GLY A 251 0.12 9.20 12.66
CA GLY A 251 0.38 7.79 12.95
C GLY A 251 -0.48 6.80 12.16
N ARG A 252 -1.06 7.21 11.03
CA ARG A 252 -1.78 6.34 10.11
C ARG A 252 -0.84 5.76 9.07
N VAL A 253 -1.15 4.56 8.62
CA VAL A 253 -0.44 3.86 7.56
C VAL A 253 -1.45 3.44 6.50
N ARG A 254 -1.19 3.83 5.27
CA ARG A 254 -1.90 3.30 4.11
C ARG A 254 -1.11 2.12 3.59
N LEU A 255 -1.80 1.00 3.41
CA LEU A 255 -1.21 -0.26 3.00
C LEU A 255 -1.83 -0.67 1.67
N LYS A 256 -1.02 -0.76 0.64
CA LYS A 256 -1.36 -1.52 -0.56
C LYS A 256 -0.80 -2.92 -0.34
N LEU A 257 -1.68 -3.89 -0.24
CA LEU A 257 -1.27 -5.26 0.11
C LEU A 257 -1.93 -6.29 -0.79
N ARG A 258 -1.21 -7.36 -1.00
CA ARG A 258 -1.65 -8.56 -1.68
C ARG A 258 -1.22 -9.76 -0.85
N ILE A 259 -2.18 -10.57 -0.45
CA ILE A 259 -1.96 -11.81 0.29
C ILE A 259 -2.51 -12.93 -0.56
N SER A 260 -1.67 -13.93 -0.82
CA SER A 260 -2.03 -15.09 -1.61
C SER A 260 -1.66 -16.36 -0.85
N GLU A 261 -2.59 -17.31 -0.82
CA GLU A 261 -2.38 -18.65 -0.30
C GLU A 261 -2.64 -19.65 -1.42
N ASN A 262 -1.60 -20.34 -1.82
CA ASN A 262 -1.66 -21.37 -2.84
C ASN A 262 -1.37 -22.72 -2.17
N THR A 263 -2.35 -23.60 -2.14
CA THR A 263 -2.21 -24.93 -1.54
C THR A 263 -2.30 -26.02 -2.60
N PRO A 264 -1.57 -27.14 -2.44
CA PRO A 264 -1.74 -28.28 -3.31
C PRO A 264 -3.16 -28.81 -3.22
N GLY A 265 -3.84 -28.90 -4.34
CA GLY A 265 -5.19 -29.46 -4.47
C GLY A 265 -5.17 -30.95 -4.86
N GLN A 266 -6.22 -31.38 -5.53
CA GLN A 266 -6.34 -32.77 -5.96
C GLN A 266 -5.45 -33.08 -7.17
N VAL A 267 -4.90 -34.30 -7.19
CA VAL A 267 -4.20 -34.83 -8.36
C VAL A 267 -5.24 -35.25 -9.41
N LEU A 268 -5.19 -34.60 -10.56
CA LEU A 268 -6.02 -34.90 -11.71
C LEU A 268 -5.26 -35.88 -12.61
N LYS A 269 -5.82 -37.07 -12.79
CA LYS A 269 -5.31 -38.05 -13.74
C LYS A 269 -5.78 -37.69 -15.14
N GLN A 270 -4.86 -37.47 -16.04
CA GLN A 270 -5.08 -37.26 -17.47
C GLN A 270 -4.46 -38.40 -18.24
N ASP A 271 -4.94 -38.65 -19.48
CA ASP A 271 -4.41 -39.72 -20.33
C ASP A 271 -2.91 -39.64 -20.62
N ASN A 272 -2.31 -38.46 -20.44
CA ASN A 272 -0.88 -38.19 -20.66
C ASN A 272 -0.08 -37.89 -19.39
N GLY A 273 -0.59 -38.18 -18.20
CA GLY A 273 0.13 -37.95 -16.95
C GLY A 273 -0.77 -37.50 -15.79
N GLU A 274 -0.14 -37.23 -14.66
CA GLU A 274 -0.80 -36.69 -13.47
C GLU A 274 -0.55 -35.19 -13.38
N ALA A 275 -1.62 -34.40 -13.32
CA ALA A 275 -1.56 -32.96 -13.10
C ALA A 275 -2.04 -32.63 -11.68
N LEU A 276 -1.27 -31.86 -10.95
CA LEU A 276 -1.67 -31.38 -9.64
C LEU A 276 -2.44 -30.05 -9.77
N ALA A 277 -3.65 -30.02 -9.25
CA ALA A 277 -4.39 -28.77 -9.11
C ALA A 277 -3.77 -27.94 -8.00
N ILE A 278 -3.83 -26.61 -8.13
CA ILE A 278 -3.45 -25.68 -7.07
C ILE A 278 -4.68 -24.86 -6.69
N ASP A 279 -5.08 -24.97 -5.45
CA ASP A 279 -6.13 -24.13 -4.88
C ASP A 279 -5.53 -22.77 -4.51
N LYS A 280 -6.08 -21.71 -5.13
CA LYS A 280 -5.61 -20.34 -4.93
C LYS A 280 -6.63 -19.53 -4.16
N GLN A 281 -6.15 -18.83 -3.16
CA GLN A 281 -6.90 -17.80 -2.44
C GLN A 281 -6.07 -16.52 -2.43
N GLU A 282 -6.67 -15.42 -2.83
CA GLU A 282 -5.96 -14.16 -2.98
C GLU A 282 -6.84 -12.99 -2.52
N ILE A 283 -6.24 -12.08 -1.77
CA ILE A 283 -6.86 -10.82 -1.34
C ILE A 283 -5.91 -9.72 -1.76
N GLU A 284 -6.41 -8.79 -2.57
CA GLU A 284 -5.71 -7.55 -2.91
C GLU A 284 -6.56 -6.35 -2.47
N THR A 285 -5.97 -5.45 -1.68
CA THR A 285 -6.71 -4.32 -1.13
C THR A 285 -5.79 -3.14 -0.82
N LEU A 286 -6.42 -1.97 -0.71
CA LEU A 286 -5.81 -0.72 -0.24
C LEU A 286 -6.59 -0.25 0.98
N VAL A 287 -5.93 -0.19 2.13
CA VAL A 287 -6.55 0.16 3.41
C VAL A 287 -5.73 1.18 4.17
N GLU A 288 -6.39 1.92 5.05
CA GLU A 288 -5.74 2.81 6.01
C GLU A 288 -6.01 2.32 7.43
N VAL A 289 -4.93 2.18 8.20
CA VAL A 289 -4.98 1.68 9.58
C VAL A 289 -4.08 2.55 10.44
N ARG A 290 -4.44 2.76 11.70
CA ARG A 290 -3.54 3.41 12.65
C ARG A 290 -2.46 2.44 13.11
N SER A 291 -1.28 2.98 13.39
CA SER A 291 -0.17 2.20 13.93
C SER A 291 -0.56 1.50 15.22
N GLY A 292 -0.39 0.17 15.26
CA GLY A 292 -0.74 -0.70 16.38
C GLY A 292 -2.20 -1.16 16.44
N GLU A 293 -3.07 -0.72 15.52
CA GLU A 293 -4.44 -1.23 15.41
C GLU A 293 -4.50 -2.42 14.46
N THR A 294 -5.40 -3.36 14.76
CA THR A 294 -5.67 -4.50 13.90
C THR A 294 -6.94 -4.26 13.09
N LEU A 295 -6.83 -4.46 11.80
CA LEU A 295 -7.94 -4.37 10.86
C LEU A 295 -8.22 -5.74 10.26
N ALA A 296 -9.49 -6.15 10.25
CA ALA A 296 -9.94 -7.28 9.44
C ALA A 296 -10.04 -6.80 7.98
N LEU A 297 -9.23 -7.37 7.10
CA LEU A 297 -9.22 -7.01 5.68
C LEU A 297 -10.44 -7.56 4.95
N GLY A 298 -10.96 -8.67 5.42
CA GLY A 298 -12.05 -9.40 4.82
C GLY A 298 -11.86 -10.90 4.96
N GLY A 299 -12.70 -11.63 4.26
CA GLY A 299 -12.64 -13.08 4.25
C GLY A 299 -13.23 -13.62 2.95
N ILE A 300 -12.88 -14.86 2.67
CA ILE A 300 -13.44 -15.63 1.57
C ILE A 300 -14.27 -16.73 2.18
N PHE A 301 -15.55 -16.76 1.81
CA PHE A 301 -16.45 -17.82 2.18
C PHE A 301 -16.73 -18.68 0.95
N SER A 302 -16.46 -19.95 1.05
CA SER A 302 -16.76 -20.93 -0.01
C SER A 302 -17.55 -22.09 0.55
N GLN A 303 -18.67 -22.39 -0.04
CA GLN A 303 -19.50 -23.54 0.33
C GLN A 303 -19.74 -24.42 -0.89
N LYS A 304 -19.39 -25.70 -0.74
CA LYS A 304 -19.62 -26.72 -1.74
C LYS A 304 -20.48 -27.82 -1.13
N ASN A 305 -21.71 -27.92 -1.59
CA ASN A 305 -22.63 -28.96 -1.19
C ASN A 305 -22.72 -30.02 -2.31
N LYS A 306 -22.29 -31.21 -2.01
CA LYS A 306 -22.39 -32.33 -2.91
C LYS A 306 -23.38 -33.36 -2.31
N THR A 307 -24.44 -33.60 -2.99
CA THR A 307 -25.38 -34.68 -2.64
C THR A 307 -25.28 -35.74 -3.72
N ALA A 308 -24.85 -36.93 -3.35
CA ALA A 308 -24.79 -38.07 -4.21
C ALA A 308 -25.80 -39.10 -3.72
N ARG A 309 -26.58 -39.65 -4.63
CA ARG A 309 -27.49 -40.74 -4.33
C ARG A 309 -27.24 -41.86 -5.32
N ASP A 310 -26.84 -43.01 -4.81
CA ASP A 310 -26.71 -44.25 -5.56
C ASP A 310 -27.86 -45.17 -5.12
N SER A 311 -28.71 -45.58 -6.03
CA SER A 311 -29.85 -46.45 -5.73
C SER A 311 -29.97 -47.60 -6.74
N VAL A 312 -30.42 -48.73 -6.25
CA VAL A 312 -30.82 -49.80 -7.15
C VAL A 312 -32.13 -49.41 -7.84
N PRO A 313 -32.20 -49.41 -9.18
CA PRO A 313 -33.40 -49.02 -9.89
C PRO A 313 -34.61 -49.80 -9.40
N LEU A 314 -35.75 -49.15 -9.22
CA LEU A 314 -37.02 -49.65 -8.71
C LEU A 314 -37.07 -50.01 -7.21
N LEU A 315 -36.02 -50.54 -6.63
CA LEU A 315 -35.97 -50.91 -5.20
C LEU A 315 -35.64 -49.73 -4.29
N GLY A 316 -34.85 -48.76 -4.80
CA GLY A 316 -34.50 -47.57 -4.06
C GLY A 316 -35.63 -46.57 -3.82
N ASP A 317 -36.69 -46.64 -4.61
CA ASP A 317 -37.84 -45.73 -4.56
C ASP A 317 -39.01 -46.26 -3.70
N ILE A 318 -38.89 -47.45 -3.14
CA ILE A 318 -39.93 -48.03 -2.28
C ILE A 318 -40.03 -47.23 -0.96
N PRO A 319 -41.20 -46.71 -0.61
CA PRO A 319 -41.37 -46.00 0.66
C PRO A 319 -41.00 -46.92 1.84
N VAL A 320 -40.24 -46.42 2.76
CA VAL A 320 -39.71 -47.08 3.97
C VAL A 320 -38.59 -48.09 3.69
N LEU A 321 -38.75 -49.02 2.76
CA LEU A 321 -37.75 -50.06 2.45
C LEU A 321 -36.65 -49.60 1.50
N GLY A 322 -36.88 -48.55 0.70
CA GLY A 322 -35.90 -48.03 -0.25
C GLY A 322 -34.61 -47.53 0.38
N ARG A 323 -34.61 -47.20 1.67
CA ARG A 323 -33.37 -46.84 2.41
C ARG A 323 -32.38 -48.01 2.49
N LEU A 324 -32.82 -49.23 2.40
CA LEU A 324 -31.95 -50.42 2.40
C LEU A 324 -31.28 -50.68 1.07
N PHE A 325 -31.77 -50.00 0.00
CA PHE A 325 -31.32 -50.17 -1.39
C PHE A 325 -30.75 -48.89 -1.99
N ARG A 326 -30.48 -47.89 -1.16
CA ARG A 326 -29.86 -46.61 -1.58
C ARG A 326 -28.78 -46.16 -0.63
N ARG A 327 -27.80 -45.51 -1.18
CA ARG A 327 -26.76 -44.81 -0.45
C ARG A 327 -26.97 -43.32 -0.72
N ASP A 328 -27.23 -42.57 0.32
CA ASP A 328 -27.29 -41.14 0.26
C ASP A 328 -25.96 -40.58 0.85
N GLY A 329 -25.18 -39.92 0.05
CA GLY A 329 -23.97 -39.22 0.47
C GLY A 329 -24.21 -37.70 0.48
N LYS A 330 -23.92 -37.04 1.59
CA LYS A 330 -23.88 -35.59 1.67
C LYS A 330 -22.46 -35.23 2.03
N ASP A 331 -21.84 -34.48 1.14
CA ASP A 331 -20.52 -33.88 1.34
C ASP A 331 -20.70 -32.38 1.34
N ASN A 332 -20.55 -31.79 2.49
CA ASN A 332 -20.66 -30.35 2.67
C ASN A 332 -19.28 -29.84 3.05
N GLU A 333 -18.62 -29.23 2.10
CA GLU A 333 -17.35 -28.55 2.30
C GLU A 333 -17.62 -27.05 2.40
N ARG A 334 -17.29 -26.48 3.51
CA ARG A 334 -17.38 -25.06 3.77
C ARG A 334 -16.03 -24.58 4.26
N ARG A 335 -15.49 -23.60 3.59
CA ARG A 335 -14.20 -22.99 3.94
C ARG A 335 -14.43 -21.52 4.18
N GLU A 336 -13.87 -21.03 5.25
CA GLU A 336 -13.84 -19.61 5.57
C GLU A 336 -12.41 -19.21 5.86
N LEU A 337 -11.97 -18.17 5.18
CA LEU A 337 -10.67 -17.54 5.37
C LEU A 337 -10.91 -16.12 5.89
N VAL A 338 -10.29 -15.78 7.00
CA VAL A 338 -10.31 -14.42 7.53
C VAL A 338 -8.88 -13.92 7.67
N VAL A 339 -8.65 -12.71 7.18
CA VAL A 339 -7.33 -12.09 7.19
C VAL A 339 -7.36 -10.80 7.99
N PHE A 340 -6.46 -10.72 8.96
CA PHE A 340 -6.23 -9.54 9.79
C PHE A 340 -4.85 -8.96 9.50
N ILE A 341 -4.70 -7.64 9.62
CA ILE A 341 -3.40 -6.97 9.50
C ILE A 341 -3.22 -5.95 10.63
N THR A 342 -1.99 -5.91 11.13
CA THR A 342 -1.58 -4.97 12.18
C THR A 342 -0.30 -4.28 11.73
N PRO A 343 -0.35 -3.03 11.28
CA PRO A 343 0.83 -2.23 11.00
C PRO A 343 1.36 -1.58 12.28
N ARG A 344 2.68 -1.47 12.39
CA ARG A 344 3.36 -0.74 13.46
C ARG A 344 4.46 0.13 12.87
N ILE A 345 4.35 1.43 13.05
CA ILE A 345 5.40 2.37 12.64
C ILE A 345 6.55 2.26 13.64
N LEU A 346 7.75 2.03 13.12
CA LEU A 346 8.97 2.07 13.92
C LEU A 346 9.55 3.47 13.84
N ALA A 347 9.82 4.06 15.00
CA ALA A 347 10.53 5.33 15.05
C ALA A 347 11.95 5.14 14.55
N VAL A 348 12.36 5.92 13.57
CA VAL A 348 13.75 6.00 13.18
C VAL A 348 14.47 6.77 14.30
N ARG A 349 15.41 6.11 14.95
CA ARG A 349 16.28 6.73 15.96
C ARG A 349 17.45 7.42 15.29
#